data_248b60a89ecb38fac4d234005a0ad93e
#
_entry.id   248b60a89ecb38fac4d234005a0ad93e
#
_cell.length_a   1.000
_cell.length_b   1.000
_cell.length_c   1.000
_cell.angle_alpha   90.00
_cell.angle_beta   90.00
_cell.angle_gamma   90.00
#
_symmetry.space_group_name_H-M   'P 1'
#
loop_
_entity.id
_entity.type
_entity.pdbx_description
1 polymer ?
#
loop_
_entity_poly.entity_id
_entity_poly.type
_entity_poly.pdbx_seq_one_letter_code
_entity_poly.pdbx_strand_id
1 'polypeptide(L)'
;NAFEIYQKIDPSLVSDMFLWIRENERKLYKSAVASLTANRRLRPVFVEKKSVPDQISWLHKTLKLRTSDNIGEHLFQVYFMKAHQELLKGFCDGMGIEHDGEGSVEGDLPETLDGEKLKTTVDTLVGTHDPKVVTLYLHIFNLQTKDGWENIAETLDTDERLVLA
;
A
#
# COMPACT_ATOMS: atom_id res chain seq x y z
N ASN A 1 7.50 3.53 7.86
CA ASN A 1 6.24 4.27 7.98
C ASN A 1 5.61 4.53 6.61
N ALA A 2 4.29 4.66 6.57
CA ALA A 2 3.57 4.87 5.32
C ALA A 2 3.98 6.16 4.60
N PHE A 3 4.19 7.25 5.33
CA PHE A 3 4.59 8.52 4.72
C PHE A 3 5.94 8.42 3.99
N GLU A 4 6.85 7.58 4.45
CA GLU A 4 8.13 7.34 3.78
C GLU A 4 7.95 6.61 2.45
N ILE A 5 6.99 5.69 2.39
CA ILE A 5 6.62 5.01 1.13
C ILE A 5 6.07 6.05 0.14
N TYR A 6 5.19 6.93 0.58
CA TYR A 6 4.64 7.99 -0.30
C TYR A 6 5.72 8.94 -0.82
N GLN A 7 6.82 9.14 -0.08
CA GLN A 7 7.95 9.95 -0.55
C GLN A 7 8.72 9.31 -1.69
N LYS A 8 8.71 7.98 -1.78
CA LYS A 8 9.54 7.20 -2.72
C LYS A 8 8.76 6.58 -3.87
N ILE A 9 7.46 6.42 -3.71
CA ILE A 9 6.59 5.72 -4.67
C ILE A 9 6.45 6.50 -5.97
N ASP A 10 6.35 5.76 -7.08
CA ASP A 10 6.01 6.33 -8.39
C ASP A 10 4.65 7.07 -8.30
N PRO A 11 4.60 8.36 -8.67
CA PRO A 11 3.35 9.12 -8.66
C PRO A 11 2.21 8.47 -9.46
N SER A 12 2.52 7.71 -10.50
CA SER A 12 1.50 7.03 -11.30
C SER A 12 0.75 5.95 -10.50
N LEU A 13 1.42 5.25 -9.58
CA LEU A 13 0.78 4.28 -8.69
C LEU A 13 -0.16 4.95 -7.70
N VAL A 14 0.23 6.09 -7.16
CA VAL A 14 -0.63 6.88 -6.26
C VAL A 14 -1.84 7.41 -7.02
N SER A 15 -1.65 7.87 -8.24
CA SER A 15 -2.74 8.31 -9.11
C SER A 15 -3.74 7.18 -9.36
N ASP A 16 -3.26 6.00 -9.72
CA ASP A 16 -4.10 4.82 -9.97
C ASP A 16 -4.88 4.43 -8.69
N MET A 17 -4.23 4.44 -7.54
CA MET A 17 -4.87 4.17 -6.26
C MET A 17 -6.01 5.16 -5.97
N PHE A 18 -5.76 6.45 -6.08
CA PHE A 18 -6.77 7.47 -5.78
C PHE A 18 -7.90 7.49 -6.78
N LEU A 19 -7.64 7.26 -8.06
CA LEU A 19 -8.70 7.13 -9.07
C LEU A 19 -9.61 5.96 -8.74
N TRP A 20 -9.04 4.82 -8.36
CA TRP A 20 -9.81 3.67 -7.95
C TRP A 20 -10.64 3.94 -6.68
N ILE A 21 -10.04 4.53 -5.65
CA ILE A 21 -10.72 4.86 -4.39
C ILE A 21 -11.84 5.87 -4.64
N ARG A 22 -11.57 6.90 -5.45
CA ARG A 22 -12.56 7.91 -5.78
C ARG A 22 -13.78 7.31 -6.48
N GLU A 23 -13.58 6.34 -7.35
CA GLU A 23 -14.66 5.69 -8.10
C GLU A 23 -15.40 4.64 -7.29
N ASN A 24 -14.69 3.82 -6.51
CA ASN A 24 -15.24 2.63 -5.85
C ASN A 24 -15.49 2.83 -4.35
N GLU A 25 -14.80 3.75 -3.71
CA GLU A 25 -14.87 4.02 -2.26
C GLU A 25 -15.01 5.52 -2.02
N ARG A 26 -16.10 6.10 -2.49
CA ARG A 26 -16.33 7.55 -2.43
C ARG A 26 -16.30 8.13 -1.02
N LYS A 27 -16.85 7.40 -0.04
CA LYS A 27 -16.84 7.83 1.37
C LYS A 27 -15.42 7.91 1.91
N LEU A 28 -14.59 6.94 1.56
CA LEU A 28 -13.19 6.93 1.94
C LEU A 28 -12.44 8.10 1.28
N TYR A 29 -12.67 8.34 0.00
CA TYR A 29 -12.06 9.47 -0.70
C TYR A 29 -12.40 10.81 -0.03
N LYS A 30 -13.67 11.04 0.25
CA LYS A 30 -14.15 12.25 0.94
C LYS A 30 -13.57 12.38 2.34
N SER A 31 -13.52 11.27 3.09
CA SER A 31 -12.93 11.24 4.43
C SER A 31 -11.45 11.57 4.40
N ALA A 32 -10.71 11.04 3.43
CA ALA A 32 -9.30 11.35 3.26
C ALA A 32 -9.08 12.83 2.94
N VAL A 33 -9.86 13.40 2.02
CA VAL A 33 -9.81 14.84 1.72
C VAL A 33 -10.08 15.68 2.96
N ALA A 34 -11.13 15.35 3.71
CA ALA A 34 -11.49 16.06 4.93
C ALA A 34 -10.37 16.00 5.99
N SER A 35 -9.81 14.82 6.22
CA SER A 35 -8.77 14.63 7.23
C SER A 35 -7.45 15.29 6.84
N LEU A 36 -7.03 15.15 5.58
CA LEU A 36 -5.78 15.73 5.09
C LEU A 36 -5.84 17.25 5.01
N THR A 37 -6.99 17.82 4.60
CA THR A 37 -7.17 19.27 4.62
C THR A 37 -7.20 19.80 6.06
N ALA A 38 -7.86 19.11 6.98
CA ALA A 38 -7.89 19.48 8.40
C ALA A 38 -6.47 19.51 9.01
N ASN A 39 -5.64 18.52 8.68
CA ASN A 39 -4.23 18.48 9.13
C ASN A 39 -3.42 19.68 8.64
N ARG A 40 -3.84 20.31 7.55
CA ARG A 40 -3.22 21.51 6.98
C ARG A 40 -3.97 22.79 7.33
N ARG A 41 -4.96 22.71 8.21
CA ARG A 41 -5.83 23.83 8.60
C ARG A 41 -6.57 24.47 7.41
N LEU A 42 -6.96 23.61 6.46
CA LEU A 42 -7.73 24.00 5.28
C LEU A 42 -9.12 23.36 5.33
N ARG A 43 -10.05 23.93 4.57
CA ARG A 43 -11.37 23.34 4.38
C ARG A 43 -11.35 22.35 3.20
N PRO A 44 -12.19 21.29 3.21
CA PRO A 44 -12.25 20.34 2.10
C PRO A 44 -12.48 20.97 0.74
N VAL A 45 -13.24 22.07 0.66
CA VAL A 45 -13.51 22.78 -0.61
C VAL A 45 -12.22 23.25 -1.30
N PHE A 46 -11.16 23.49 -0.55
CA PHE A 46 -9.86 23.87 -1.13
C PHE A 46 -9.36 22.82 -2.11
N VAL A 47 -9.57 21.54 -1.81
CA VAL A 47 -9.20 20.43 -2.69
C VAL A 47 -10.33 20.12 -3.69
N GLU A 48 -11.57 20.09 -3.23
CA GLU A 48 -12.74 19.69 -4.04
C GLU A 48 -12.93 20.56 -5.30
N LYS A 49 -12.56 21.83 -5.24
CA LYS A 49 -12.64 22.74 -6.40
C LYS A 49 -11.55 22.54 -7.44
N LYS A 50 -10.53 21.75 -7.14
CA LYS A 50 -9.45 21.45 -8.10
C LYS A 50 -9.90 20.42 -9.13
N SER A 51 -9.20 20.37 -10.27
CA SER A 51 -9.32 19.24 -11.19
C SER A 51 -8.94 17.93 -10.50
N VAL A 52 -9.43 16.80 -10.97
CA VAL A 52 -9.10 15.49 -10.36
C VAL A 52 -7.58 15.24 -10.31
N PRO A 53 -6.81 15.46 -11.39
CA PRO A 53 -5.35 15.33 -11.30
C PRO A 53 -4.71 16.21 -10.24
N ASP A 54 -5.17 17.45 -10.10
CA ASP A 54 -4.64 18.38 -9.10
C ASP A 54 -5.05 18.00 -7.67
N GLN A 55 -6.26 17.45 -7.49
CA GLN A 55 -6.66 16.86 -6.20
C GLN A 55 -5.70 15.74 -5.78
N ILE A 56 -5.43 14.81 -6.68
CA ILE A 56 -4.55 13.67 -6.41
C ILE A 56 -3.12 14.12 -6.13
N SER A 57 -2.60 15.07 -6.90
CA SER A 57 -1.28 15.63 -6.67
C SER A 57 -1.16 16.27 -5.29
N TRP A 58 -2.18 17.03 -4.88
CA TRP A 58 -2.20 17.64 -3.55
C TRP A 58 -2.29 16.60 -2.44
N LEU A 59 -3.14 15.58 -2.59
CA LEU A 59 -3.27 14.49 -1.62
C LEU A 59 -1.97 13.72 -1.47
N HIS A 60 -1.31 13.38 -2.58
CA HIS A 60 -0.02 12.70 -2.56
C HIS A 60 1.04 13.51 -1.81
N LYS A 61 1.15 14.81 -2.12
CA LYS A 61 2.09 15.71 -1.44
C LYS A 61 1.87 15.75 0.06
N THR A 62 0.60 15.78 0.49
CA THR A 62 0.24 15.82 1.91
C THR A 62 0.53 14.48 2.61
N LEU A 63 0.34 13.36 1.91
CA LEU A 63 0.64 12.02 2.44
C LEU A 63 2.14 11.77 2.67
N LYS A 64 3.02 12.57 2.09
CA LYS A 64 4.46 12.52 2.35
C LYS A 64 4.83 13.05 3.74
N LEU A 65 3.90 13.67 4.44
CA LEU A 65 4.13 14.25 5.76
C LEU A 65 3.85 13.24 6.88
N ARG A 66 4.68 13.28 7.91
CA ARG A 66 4.53 12.39 9.08
C ARG A 66 3.16 12.49 9.73
N THR A 67 2.57 13.67 9.77
CA THR A 67 1.24 13.91 10.36
C THR A 67 0.12 13.17 9.64
N SER A 68 0.35 12.69 8.44
CA SER A 68 -0.62 11.96 7.62
C SER A 68 -0.40 10.44 7.61
N ASP A 69 0.51 9.93 8.44
CA ASP A 69 0.93 8.52 8.39
C ASP A 69 -0.22 7.55 8.58
N ASN A 70 -1.08 7.77 9.58
CA ASN A 70 -2.22 6.90 9.85
C ASN A 70 -3.23 6.87 8.71
N ILE A 71 -3.49 8.03 8.10
CA ILE A 71 -4.40 8.15 6.97
C ILE A 71 -3.80 7.42 5.76
N GLY A 72 -2.52 7.65 5.50
CA GLY A 72 -1.80 7.03 4.40
C GLY A 72 -1.76 5.51 4.49
N GLU A 73 -1.50 4.98 5.67
CA GLU A 73 -1.52 3.53 5.91
C GLU A 73 -2.91 2.94 5.69
N HIS A 74 -3.95 3.59 6.19
CA HIS A 74 -5.32 3.13 6.01
C HIS A 74 -5.74 3.12 4.53
N LEU A 75 -5.36 4.12 3.77
CA LEU A 75 -5.63 4.16 2.32
C LEU A 75 -4.98 2.98 1.59
N PHE A 76 -3.73 2.66 1.91
CA PHE A 76 -3.07 1.49 1.35
C PHE A 76 -3.78 0.19 1.72
N GLN A 77 -4.16 0.01 2.98
CA GLN A 77 -4.85 -1.18 3.44
C GLN A 77 -6.17 -1.41 2.68
N VAL A 78 -7.02 -0.40 2.59
CA VAL A 78 -8.30 -0.51 1.89
C VAL A 78 -8.10 -0.79 0.40
N TYR A 79 -7.17 -0.08 -0.22
CA TYR A 79 -6.88 -0.26 -1.64
C TYR A 79 -6.44 -1.70 -1.96
N PHE A 80 -5.48 -2.23 -1.22
CA PHE A 80 -5.01 -3.60 -1.46
C PHE A 80 -6.06 -4.65 -1.11
N MET A 81 -6.77 -4.49 -0.01
CA MET A 81 -7.80 -5.45 0.40
C MET A 81 -8.97 -5.51 -0.59
N LYS A 82 -9.30 -4.42 -1.27
CA LYS A 82 -10.46 -4.36 -2.16
C LYS A 82 -10.11 -4.40 -3.65
N ALA A 83 -9.02 -3.77 -4.06
CA ALA A 83 -8.62 -3.70 -5.46
C ALA A 83 -7.67 -4.82 -5.90
N HIS A 84 -6.91 -5.40 -4.96
CA HIS A 84 -5.85 -6.36 -5.25
C HIS A 84 -5.96 -7.66 -4.45
N GLN A 85 -7.16 -8.18 -4.27
CA GLN A 85 -7.40 -9.43 -3.51
C GLN A 85 -6.60 -10.61 -4.07
N GLU A 86 -6.51 -10.75 -5.38
CA GLU A 86 -5.76 -11.86 -5.99
C GLU A 86 -4.27 -11.82 -5.66
N LEU A 87 -3.69 -10.63 -5.57
CA LEU A 87 -2.31 -10.45 -5.13
C LEU A 87 -2.14 -10.88 -3.66
N LEU A 88 -3.05 -10.44 -2.79
CA LEU A 88 -3.00 -10.78 -1.36
C LEU A 88 -3.15 -12.30 -1.15
N LYS A 89 -4.10 -12.92 -1.83
CA LYS A 89 -4.29 -14.37 -1.80
C LYS A 89 -3.05 -15.11 -2.29
N GLY A 90 -2.49 -14.70 -3.42
CA GLY A 90 -1.30 -15.30 -3.99
C GLY A 90 -0.10 -15.23 -3.05
N PHE A 91 0.09 -14.10 -2.38
CA PHE A 91 1.13 -13.95 -1.37
C PHE A 91 0.91 -14.87 -0.17
N CYS A 92 -0.28 -14.85 0.42
CA CYS A 92 -0.61 -15.69 1.57
C CYS A 92 -0.48 -17.17 1.24
N ASP A 93 -1.01 -17.60 0.10
CA ASP A 93 -0.94 -19.01 -0.34
C ASP A 93 0.52 -19.42 -0.60
N GLY A 94 1.31 -18.57 -1.25
CA GLY A 94 2.71 -18.85 -1.54
C GLY A 94 3.58 -18.94 -0.28
N MET A 95 3.24 -18.16 0.76
CA MET A 95 3.96 -18.13 2.03
C MET A 95 3.40 -19.11 3.08
N GLY A 96 2.31 -19.82 2.77
CA GLY A 96 1.65 -20.70 3.73
C GLY A 96 0.98 -19.97 4.89
N ILE A 97 0.51 -18.75 4.66
CA ILE A 97 -0.20 -17.93 5.63
C ILE A 97 -1.70 -18.18 5.50
N GLU A 98 -2.36 -18.48 6.62
CA GLU A 98 -3.81 -18.61 6.64
C GLU A 98 -4.49 -17.25 6.42
N HIS A 99 -5.52 -17.25 5.58
CA HIS A 99 -6.32 -16.06 5.30
C HIS A 99 -7.81 -16.39 5.19
N ASP A 100 -8.64 -15.36 5.20
CA ASP A 100 -10.11 -15.46 5.20
C ASP A 100 -10.73 -15.81 3.83
N GLY A 101 -9.94 -16.19 2.85
CA GLY A 101 -10.37 -16.41 1.47
C GLY A 101 -10.31 -15.16 0.59
N GLU A 102 -10.08 -14.01 1.17
CA GLU A 102 -9.96 -12.71 0.48
C GLU A 102 -8.56 -12.09 0.59
N GLY A 103 -7.63 -12.80 1.22
CA GLY A 103 -6.25 -12.37 1.38
C GLY A 103 -5.96 -11.60 2.67
N SER A 104 -6.94 -11.48 3.57
CA SER A 104 -6.72 -10.94 4.91
C SER A 104 -6.20 -12.02 5.84
N VAL A 105 -5.08 -11.74 6.51
CA VAL A 105 -4.44 -12.70 7.39
C VAL A 105 -5.35 -13.07 8.58
N GLU A 106 -5.54 -14.37 8.79
CA GLU A 106 -6.20 -14.93 9.95
C GLU A 106 -5.19 -15.59 10.87
N GLY A 107 -5.34 -15.38 12.18
CA GLY A 107 -4.46 -15.97 13.18
C GLY A 107 -3.08 -15.31 13.24
N ASP A 108 -2.15 -16.02 13.88
CA ASP A 108 -0.80 -15.53 14.10
C ASP A 108 0.08 -15.73 12.86
N LEU A 109 0.93 -14.74 12.59
CA LEU A 109 1.95 -14.86 11.55
C LEU A 109 3.05 -15.84 12.02
N PRO A 110 3.70 -16.59 11.08
CA PRO A 110 4.85 -17.43 11.44
C PRO A 110 5.94 -16.61 12.13
N GLU A 111 6.59 -17.21 13.13
CA GLU A 111 7.72 -16.55 13.84
C GLU A 111 8.91 -16.28 12.93
N THR A 112 9.12 -17.15 11.94
CA THR A 112 10.21 -17.03 10.98
C THR A 112 9.67 -17.12 9.55
N LEU A 113 10.23 -16.31 8.66
CA LEU A 113 9.93 -16.33 7.26
C LEU A 113 10.86 -17.33 6.54
N ASP A 114 10.29 -18.25 5.77
CA ASP A 114 11.07 -19.10 4.87
C ASP A 114 11.55 -18.26 3.68
N GLY A 115 12.87 -18.00 3.61
CA GLY A 115 13.46 -17.17 2.57
C GLY A 115 13.33 -17.76 1.17
N GLU A 116 13.32 -19.09 1.03
CA GLU A 116 13.13 -19.76 -0.28
C GLU A 116 11.68 -19.63 -0.74
N LYS A 117 10.71 -19.80 0.17
CA LYS A 117 9.29 -19.56 -0.14
C LYS A 117 9.06 -18.11 -0.55
N LEU A 118 9.67 -17.16 0.15
CA LEU A 118 9.56 -15.75 -0.19
C LEU A 118 10.07 -15.48 -1.60
N LYS A 119 11.24 -15.98 -1.94
CA LYS A 119 11.82 -15.82 -3.27
C LYS A 119 10.93 -16.42 -4.35
N THR A 120 10.46 -17.64 -4.16
CA THR A 120 9.57 -18.31 -5.11
C THR A 120 8.24 -17.56 -5.25
N THR A 121 7.66 -17.11 -4.16
CA THR A 121 6.41 -16.34 -4.16
C THR A 121 6.58 -15.01 -4.87
N VAL A 122 7.66 -14.28 -4.61
CA VAL A 122 7.96 -13.02 -5.30
C VAL A 122 8.13 -13.26 -6.79
N ASP A 123 8.88 -14.27 -7.20
CA ASP A 123 9.08 -14.61 -8.62
C ASP A 123 7.74 -14.88 -9.32
N THR A 124 6.85 -15.62 -8.67
CA THR A 124 5.50 -15.90 -9.19
C THR A 124 4.66 -14.62 -9.31
N LEU A 125 4.65 -13.80 -8.27
CA LEU A 125 3.84 -12.57 -8.22
C LEU A 125 4.29 -11.55 -9.25
N VAL A 126 5.58 -11.32 -9.42
CA VAL A 126 6.09 -10.38 -10.43
C VAL A 126 5.87 -10.87 -11.85
N GLY A 127 5.69 -12.18 -12.05
CA GLY A 127 5.33 -12.77 -13.34
C GLY A 127 3.85 -12.69 -13.68
N THR A 128 2.97 -12.52 -12.70
CA THR A 128 1.50 -12.53 -12.86
C THR A 128 0.82 -11.21 -12.57
N HIS A 129 1.48 -10.31 -11.84
CA HIS A 129 0.98 -8.98 -11.49
C HIS A 129 1.98 -7.91 -11.89
N ASP A 130 1.55 -6.65 -11.90
CA ASP A 130 2.44 -5.52 -12.13
C ASP A 130 3.54 -5.49 -11.06
N PRO A 131 4.84 -5.57 -11.46
CA PRO A 131 5.93 -5.58 -10.50
C PRO A 131 5.95 -4.37 -9.54
N LYS A 132 5.50 -3.20 -10.00
CA LYS A 132 5.41 -2.01 -9.15
C LYS A 132 4.36 -2.16 -8.05
N VAL A 133 3.24 -2.78 -8.37
CA VAL A 133 2.16 -3.06 -7.40
C VAL A 133 2.62 -4.12 -6.40
N VAL A 134 3.29 -5.17 -6.86
CA VAL A 134 3.88 -6.19 -5.98
C VAL A 134 4.89 -5.56 -5.01
N THR A 135 5.77 -4.72 -5.52
CA THR A 135 6.76 -4.00 -4.72
C THR A 135 6.09 -3.16 -3.63
N LEU A 136 5.10 -2.38 -4.00
CA LEU A 136 4.34 -1.56 -3.05
C LEU A 136 3.68 -2.43 -1.97
N TYR A 137 3.04 -3.53 -2.38
CA TYR A 137 2.41 -4.46 -1.44
C TYR A 137 3.40 -5.01 -0.41
N LEU A 138 4.58 -5.46 -0.84
CA LEU A 138 5.60 -6.01 0.05
C LEU A 138 6.13 -4.96 1.04
N HIS A 139 6.31 -3.72 0.61
CA HIS A 139 6.69 -2.63 1.52
C HIS A 139 5.61 -2.36 2.57
N ILE A 140 4.33 -2.39 2.17
CA ILE A 140 3.21 -2.21 3.11
C ILE A 140 3.14 -3.38 4.08
N PHE A 141 3.27 -4.60 3.59
CA PHE A 141 3.27 -5.80 4.43
C PHE A 141 4.40 -5.76 5.47
N ASN A 142 5.58 -5.30 5.06
CA ASN A 142 6.72 -5.12 5.96
C ASN A 142 6.43 -4.11 7.09
N LEU A 143 5.65 -3.06 6.82
CA LEU A 143 5.21 -2.12 7.86
C LEU A 143 4.37 -2.79 8.96
N GLN A 144 3.52 -3.73 8.58
CA GLN A 144 2.61 -4.42 9.47
C GLN A 144 3.29 -5.50 10.31
N THR A 145 4.49 -5.93 9.90
CA THR A 145 5.21 -7.06 10.49
C THR A 145 6.55 -6.67 11.10
N LYS A 146 6.67 -5.45 11.61
CA LYS A 146 7.93 -4.84 12.08
C LYS A 146 8.79 -5.70 13.00
N ASP A 147 8.19 -6.58 13.78
CA ASP A 147 8.89 -7.33 14.83
C ASP A 147 9.16 -8.80 14.45
N GLY A 148 8.73 -9.25 13.27
CA GLY A 148 8.74 -10.67 12.97
C GLY A 148 9.51 -11.12 11.73
N TRP A 149 9.78 -10.23 10.76
CA TRP A 149 10.22 -10.69 9.44
C TRP A 149 11.38 -9.89 8.86
N GLU A 150 12.54 -9.97 9.49
CA GLU A 150 13.78 -9.33 9.01
C GLU A 150 14.09 -9.66 7.55
N ASN A 151 13.73 -10.88 7.10
CA ASN A 151 14.00 -11.34 5.73
C ASN A 151 13.25 -10.55 4.66
N ILE A 152 12.06 -9.99 4.96
CA ILE A 152 11.36 -9.13 4.00
C ILE A 152 12.16 -7.85 3.77
N ALA A 153 12.60 -7.20 4.84
CA ALA A 153 13.38 -5.97 4.71
C ALA A 153 14.65 -6.20 3.90
N GLU A 154 15.37 -7.30 4.17
CA GLU A 154 16.57 -7.68 3.42
C GLU A 154 16.27 -7.93 1.94
N THR A 155 15.18 -8.66 1.63
CA THR A 155 14.76 -8.91 0.26
C THR A 155 14.41 -7.63 -0.47
N LEU A 156 13.71 -6.71 0.17
CA LEU A 156 13.35 -5.41 -0.41
C LEU A 156 14.59 -4.55 -0.69
N ASP A 157 15.62 -4.67 0.14
CA ASP A 157 16.87 -3.91 -0.02
C ASP A 157 17.79 -4.49 -1.10
N THR A 158 17.70 -5.79 -1.35
CA THR A 158 18.67 -6.50 -2.23
C THR A 158 18.09 -6.89 -3.59
N ASP A 159 16.77 -7.03 -3.72
CA ASP A 159 16.13 -7.38 -5.00
C ASP A 159 15.87 -6.12 -5.83
N GLU A 160 16.59 -5.98 -6.93
CA GLU A 160 16.47 -4.82 -7.84
C GLU A 160 15.05 -4.65 -8.42
N ARG A 161 14.28 -5.74 -8.51
CA ARG A 161 12.88 -5.68 -8.99
C ARG A 161 11.93 -5.02 -7.98
N LEU A 162 12.31 -4.95 -6.71
CA LEU A 162 11.49 -4.53 -5.58
C LEU A 162 11.88 -3.14 -5.04
N VAL A 163 12.49 -2.32 -5.86
CA VAL A 163 12.84 -0.94 -5.50
C VAL A 163 11.63 -0.03 -5.71
N LEU A 164 11.27 0.74 -4.68
CA LEU A 164 10.26 1.79 -4.80
C LEU A 164 10.79 2.91 -5.69
N ALA A 165 10.13 3.13 -6.78
CA ALA A 165 10.48 4.20 -7.73
C ALA A 165 9.23 4.70 -8.45
#